data_300c8871a7c286c375c45b3eaf25122c
#
_entry.id   300c8871a7c286c375c45b3eaf25122c
#
_cell.length_a   1.000
_cell.length_b   1.000
_cell.length_c   1.000
_cell.angle_alpha   90.00
_cell.angle_beta   90.00
_cell.angle_gamma   90.00
#
_symmetry.space_group_name_H-M   'P 1'
#
loop_
_entity.id
_entity.type
_entity.pdbx_description
1 polymer ?
#
loop_
_entity_poly.entity_id
_entity_poly.type
_entity_poly.pdbx_seq_one_letter_code
_entity_poly.pdbx_strand_id
1 'polypeptide(L)'
;MKRYAGGLAAAILGGAMFLALPQSAPVLKAQFIDPCAGLVLSESSGIGLRRPLQATTVAKTRGFDRDPRGRHLDGLWKHRMAVARRPRGMMPLEPAPQDAGEIAVLHDAGDLMTRANPLDLADAAVRFTSNMSGGYDAEQAPYGFQQPFGDALALTDDDSRELTLPFGFTFFNQQYDKVFVNSDGNLTFTESDTASTERSVSRFLTGPPRLAPLFADLDPSTGGHVLAFGDRDRFSVTWCGVREFDRPEIATMQVTLMADGRIEFHVSGQTTIRQAVVGASPGHTTDVALADFSNPNGNAGGAGAVGELFTATSDLDLMAVGRRFLATHPDEFDHLIVFTDEPLLTDAFAYEVTVSNDITGLGIPAFNHATHYGSAGRLQSMCNMDALSKYPDDPRRRFHRENTTLGIIGHEVGHRWLAFLKFRDENAEASEALLGRDRAHWSFFFDSDASVSEGNDIVDHGGGSFSTRAAGQRYSLLDQYAMGLVDQTQVPPFFYVQNPENIVPPKTAESSPQVGVTFTGTRRDVTIDDVIAVMGPRTPSAADSPREFRQAFVYVVAPGRTADPVAIEKLDRIRMAWDQFASAATDSRMRVDTRLNR
;
A
#
# COMPACT_ATOMS: atom_id res chain seq x y z
N MET A 1 -39.69 -0.17 -77.88
CA MET A 1 -39.35 -1.09 -79.00
C MET A 1 -38.35 -2.08 -78.41
N LYS A 2 -38.79 -3.32 -78.15
CA LYS A 2 -38.44 -4.58 -78.86
C LYS A 2 -36.91 -4.72 -79.08
N ARG A 3 -36.19 -5.76 -78.62
CA ARG A 3 -36.39 -7.23 -78.55
C ARG A 3 -35.19 -7.82 -77.78
N TYR A 4 -35.38 -8.78 -76.91
CA TYR A 4 -35.09 -10.23 -76.98
C TYR A 4 -33.68 -10.63 -77.54
N ALA A 5 -32.89 -11.37 -76.79
CA ALA A 5 -32.71 -12.83 -76.71
C ALA A 5 -31.42 -13.03 -75.85
N GLY A 6 -31.26 -13.90 -74.96
CA GLY A 6 -31.53 -15.31 -74.94
C GLY A 6 -30.19 -16.05 -74.83
N GLY A 7 -29.98 -16.84 -73.83
CA GLY A 7 -28.98 -17.87 -74.00
C GLY A 7 -28.10 -18.28 -72.78
N LEU A 8 -28.42 -19.43 -72.30
CA LEU A 8 -27.69 -20.55 -71.70
C LEU A 8 -27.13 -20.40 -70.28
N ALA A 9 -27.74 -21.14 -69.42
CA ALA A 9 -27.24 -21.59 -68.11
C ALA A 9 -26.12 -22.63 -68.34
N ALA A 10 -25.02 -22.41 -67.62
CA ALA A 10 -24.05 -23.47 -67.31
C ALA A 10 -23.99 -23.63 -65.80
N ALA A 11 -24.55 -24.72 -65.29
CA ALA A 11 -24.42 -25.11 -63.90
C ALA A 11 -23.02 -25.64 -63.65
N ILE A 12 -22.27 -24.95 -62.78
CA ILE A 12 -21.03 -25.48 -62.19
C ILE A 12 -21.36 -25.89 -60.76
N LEU A 13 -21.43 -27.20 -60.53
CA LEU A 13 -21.43 -27.81 -59.23
C LEU A 13 -20.06 -27.58 -58.58
N GLY A 14 -19.95 -26.58 -57.72
CA GLY A 14 -18.80 -26.37 -56.81
C GLY A 14 -19.13 -27.06 -55.49
N GLY A 15 -18.53 -28.21 -55.24
CA GLY A 15 -18.60 -28.89 -53.96
C GLY A 15 -17.87 -28.05 -52.88
N ALA A 16 -18.63 -27.46 -51.97
CA ALA A 16 -18.08 -26.85 -50.78
C ALA A 16 -17.62 -27.95 -49.81
N MET A 17 -16.32 -28.16 -49.77
CA MET A 17 -15.66 -29.01 -48.78
C MET A 17 -15.65 -28.21 -47.47
N PHE A 18 -16.63 -28.46 -46.57
CA PHE A 18 -16.61 -27.97 -45.20
C PHE A 18 -15.46 -28.66 -44.46
N LEU A 19 -14.34 -27.97 -44.31
CA LEU A 19 -13.31 -28.29 -43.30
C LEU A 19 -13.95 -28.05 -41.94
N ALA A 20 -14.36 -29.11 -41.26
CA ALA A 20 -14.73 -29.06 -39.86
C ALA A 20 -13.48 -28.67 -39.06
N LEU A 21 -13.47 -27.44 -38.52
CA LEU A 21 -12.54 -27.05 -37.50
C LEU A 21 -12.73 -27.99 -36.29
N PRO A 22 -11.67 -28.52 -35.67
CA PRO A 22 -11.82 -29.32 -34.48
C PRO A 22 -12.49 -28.46 -33.41
N GLN A 23 -13.63 -28.91 -32.90
CA GLN A 23 -14.24 -28.35 -31.71
C GLN A 23 -13.20 -28.43 -30.61
N SER A 24 -12.80 -27.28 -30.06
CA SER A 24 -12.01 -27.22 -28.87
C SER A 24 -12.68 -28.06 -27.80
N ALA A 25 -11.98 -29.07 -27.33
CA ALA A 25 -12.41 -29.85 -26.18
C ALA A 25 -12.73 -28.89 -25.02
N PRO A 26 -13.82 -29.12 -24.27
CA PRO A 26 -14.12 -28.31 -23.11
C PRO A 26 -12.89 -28.37 -22.18
N VAL A 27 -12.31 -27.22 -21.88
CA VAL A 27 -11.30 -27.12 -20.82
C VAL A 27 -12.04 -27.55 -19.55
N LEU A 28 -11.77 -28.75 -19.08
CA LEU A 28 -12.18 -29.20 -17.76
C LEU A 28 -11.57 -28.19 -16.79
N LYS A 29 -12.41 -27.29 -16.21
CA LYS A 29 -12.01 -26.53 -15.05
C LYS A 29 -11.63 -27.55 -14.00
N ALA A 30 -10.34 -27.56 -13.60
CA ALA A 30 -9.90 -28.36 -12.49
C ALA A 30 -10.82 -28.03 -11.31
N GLN A 31 -11.52 -29.00 -10.78
CA GLN A 31 -12.27 -28.84 -9.53
C GLN A 31 -11.22 -28.87 -8.43
N PHE A 32 -10.90 -27.69 -7.91
CA PHE A 32 -10.05 -27.59 -6.74
C PHE A 32 -10.77 -28.28 -5.56
N ILE A 33 -10.08 -29.21 -4.91
CA ILE A 33 -10.60 -29.88 -3.73
C ILE A 33 -10.45 -28.90 -2.57
N ASP A 34 -11.55 -28.57 -1.90
CA ASP A 34 -11.52 -27.77 -0.67
C ASP A 34 -10.87 -28.59 0.46
N PRO A 35 -9.66 -28.25 0.91
CA PRO A 35 -8.97 -29.00 1.97
C PRO A 35 -9.71 -28.88 3.31
N CYS A 36 -10.58 -27.89 3.47
CA CYS A 36 -11.41 -27.66 4.65
C CYS A 36 -12.84 -28.23 4.51
N ALA A 37 -13.16 -28.89 3.38
CA ALA A 37 -14.48 -29.49 3.17
C ALA A 37 -14.79 -30.52 4.27
N GLY A 38 -15.94 -30.38 4.91
CA GLY A 38 -16.35 -31.29 5.98
C GLY A 38 -15.74 -30.96 7.36
N LEU A 39 -15.16 -29.78 7.51
CA LEU A 39 -14.71 -29.29 8.81
C LEU A 39 -15.90 -29.25 9.78
N VAL A 40 -15.92 -30.17 10.74
CA VAL A 40 -16.87 -30.16 11.86
C VAL A 40 -16.15 -29.51 13.03
N LEU A 41 -16.51 -28.27 13.33
CA LEU A 41 -16.06 -27.61 14.56
C LEU A 41 -16.70 -28.36 15.74
N SER A 42 -15.95 -29.22 16.42
CA SER A 42 -16.43 -29.86 17.65
C SER A 42 -16.52 -28.79 18.74
N GLU A 43 -17.72 -28.46 19.17
CA GLU A 43 -17.87 -27.93 20.52
C GLU A 43 -17.19 -28.94 21.44
N SER A 44 -16.23 -28.50 22.24
CA SER A 44 -15.31 -29.30 23.03
C SER A 44 -16.04 -30.39 23.85
N SER A 45 -16.22 -31.57 23.26
CA SER A 45 -16.56 -32.78 23.97
C SER A 45 -15.25 -33.48 24.35
N GLY A 46 -14.83 -33.27 25.58
CA GLY A 46 -13.64 -33.89 26.14
C GLY A 46 -13.70 -35.41 26.10
N ILE A 47 -12.90 -36.00 25.22
CA ILE A 47 -12.37 -37.35 25.40
C ILE A 47 -10.99 -37.37 24.67
N GLY A 48 -9.91 -37.44 25.46
CA GLY A 48 -8.63 -37.97 25.05
C GLY A 48 -7.46 -36.98 25.04
N LEU A 49 -6.70 -36.94 26.11
CA LEU A 49 -5.24 -36.75 26.27
C LEU A 49 -4.50 -35.66 25.47
N ARG A 50 -5.16 -34.62 24.96
CA ARG A 50 -4.53 -33.43 24.43
C ARG A 50 -4.78 -32.26 25.36
N ARG A 51 -3.71 -31.59 25.81
CA ARG A 51 -3.86 -30.25 26.35
C ARG A 51 -4.24 -29.36 25.17
N PRO A 52 -5.40 -28.67 25.20
CA PRO A 52 -5.70 -27.64 24.20
C PRO A 52 -4.55 -26.65 24.18
N LEU A 53 -4.21 -26.13 23.01
CA LEU A 53 -3.27 -25.01 22.90
C LEU A 53 -3.86 -23.87 23.73
N GLN A 54 -3.09 -23.35 24.68
CA GLN A 54 -3.53 -22.20 25.46
C GLN A 54 -3.46 -20.98 24.56
N ALA A 55 -4.62 -20.49 24.14
CA ALA A 55 -4.75 -19.26 23.39
C ALA A 55 -5.04 -18.09 24.35
N THR A 56 -4.20 -17.07 24.31
CA THR A 56 -4.38 -15.84 25.07
C THR A 56 -4.81 -14.73 24.14
N THR A 57 -5.95 -14.08 24.46
CA THR A 57 -6.37 -12.87 23.74
C THR A 57 -5.36 -11.76 24.01
N VAL A 58 -4.85 -11.16 22.94
CA VAL A 58 -3.95 -10.03 23.00
C VAL A 58 -4.77 -8.75 22.91
N ALA A 59 -4.45 -7.73 23.71
CA ALA A 59 -5.05 -6.42 23.54
C ALA A 59 -4.69 -5.91 22.15
N LYS A 60 -5.67 -5.37 21.40
CA LYS A 60 -5.40 -4.71 20.13
C LYS A 60 -4.42 -3.57 20.41
N THR A 61 -3.17 -3.76 20.01
CA THR A 61 -2.20 -2.68 20.02
C THR A 61 -2.53 -1.77 18.85
N ARG A 62 -2.37 -0.47 19.05
CA ARG A 62 -2.35 0.46 17.92
C ARG A 62 -1.09 0.11 17.13
N GLY A 63 -1.25 -0.70 16.10
CA GLY A 63 -0.19 -1.41 15.40
C GLY A 63 0.98 -0.56 14.96
N PHE A 64 1.93 -1.19 14.31
CA PHE A 64 3.14 -0.53 13.82
C PHE A 64 2.77 0.74 13.07
N ASP A 65 3.35 1.87 13.50
CA ASP A 65 3.23 3.12 12.75
C ASP A 65 3.62 2.84 11.30
N ARG A 66 2.82 3.37 10.37
CA ARG A 66 3.21 3.34 8.97
C ARG A 66 4.57 4.00 8.86
N ASP A 67 5.60 3.21 8.57
CA ASP A 67 6.92 3.76 8.28
C ASP A 67 6.81 4.57 6.97
N PRO A 68 7.04 5.90 6.98
CA PRO A 68 7.01 6.70 5.75
C PRO A 68 7.95 6.19 4.66
N ARG A 69 8.99 5.41 5.04
CA ARG A 69 9.86 4.68 4.11
C ARG A 69 9.15 3.49 3.46
N GLY A 70 7.97 3.11 3.94
CA GLY A 70 7.26 1.91 3.53
C GLY A 70 6.96 1.90 2.05
N ARG A 71 6.43 2.97 1.51
CA ARG A 71 6.16 3.07 0.06
C ARG A 71 7.43 2.99 -0.77
N HIS A 72 8.56 3.51 -0.27
CA HIS A 72 9.86 3.33 -0.92
C HIS A 72 10.28 1.86 -0.96
N LEU A 73 10.14 1.11 0.14
CA LEU A 73 10.48 -0.30 0.20
C LEU A 73 9.58 -1.13 -0.71
N ASP A 74 8.28 -0.85 -0.74
CA ASP A 74 7.33 -1.47 -1.66
C ASP A 74 7.70 -1.17 -3.12
N GLY A 75 8.00 0.07 -3.44
CA GLY A 75 8.47 0.51 -4.76
C GLY A 75 9.78 -0.18 -5.15
N LEU A 76 10.75 -0.28 -4.23
CA LEU A 76 12.02 -0.94 -4.46
C LEU A 76 11.87 -2.43 -4.77
N TRP A 77 10.97 -3.11 -4.04
CA TRP A 77 10.65 -4.51 -4.31
C TRP A 77 10.01 -4.67 -5.69
N LYS A 78 8.97 -3.90 -5.99
CA LYS A 78 8.29 -3.90 -7.31
C LYS A 78 9.30 -3.60 -8.44
N HIS A 79 10.16 -2.59 -8.26
CA HIS A 79 11.22 -2.26 -9.23
C HIS A 79 12.19 -3.43 -9.46
N ARG A 80 12.70 -4.05 -8.39
CA ARG A 80 13.62 -5.20 -8.49
C ARG A 80 12.95 -6.38 -9.21
N MET A 81 11.68 -6.67 -8.90
CA MET A 81 10.92 -7.72 -9.59
C MET A 81 10.73 -7.38 -11.08
N ALA A 82 10.38 -6.13 -11.40
CA ALA A 82 10.24 -5.68 -12.78
C ALA A 82 11.54 -5.86 -13.58
N VAL A 83 12.68 -5.48 -12.98
CA VAL A 83 14.01 -5.66 -13.58
C VAL A 83 14.36 -7.14 -13.76
N ALA A 84 14.13 -7.99 -12.76
CA ALA A 84 14.44 -9.42 -12.82
C ALA A 84 13.63 -10.17 -13.90
N ARG A 85 12.40 -9.72 -14.16
CA ARG A 85 11.48 -10.33 -15.14
C ARG A 85 11.56 -9.71 -16.54
N ARG A 86 12.47 -8.76 -16.78
CA ARG A 86 12.68 -8.20 -18.14
C ARG A 86 13.20 -9.27 -19.09
N PRO A 87 12.70 -9.34 -20.33
CA PRO A 87 13.25 -10.24 -21.34
C PRO A 87 14.73 -9.95 -21.56
N ARG A 88 15.56 -11.02 -21.58
CA ARG A 88 17.00 -10.87 -21.85
C ARG A 88 17.23 -10.23 -23.22
N GLY A 89 18.01 -9.15 -23.26
CA GLY A 89 18.34 -8.42 -24.48
C GLY A 89 17.48 -7.18 -24.76
N MET A 90 16.48 -6.89 -23.94
CA MET A 90 15.76 -5.63 -23.98
C MET A 90 16.61 -4.57 -23.29
N MET A 91 17.42 -3.84 -24.06
CA MET A 91 18.03 -2.59 -23.60
C MET A 91 16.96 -1.53 -23.67
N PRO A 92 16.70 -0.75 -22.60
CA PRO A 92 15.87 0.44 -22.74
C PRO A 92 16.44 1.29 -23.86
N LEU A 93 15.65 1.61 -24.88
CA LEU A 93 16.02 2.69 -25.79
C LEU A 93 16.13 3.94 -24.92
N GLU A 94 17.29 4.61 -24.92
CA GLU A 94 17.40 5.95 -24.39
C GLU A 94 16.64 6.88 -25.34
N PRO A 95 15.40 7.27 -25.08
CA PRO A 95 14.72 8.23 -25.91
C PRO A 95 15.34 9.59 -25.65
N ALA A 96 15.55 10.34 -26.73
CA ALA A 96 15.85 11.77 -26.61
C ALA A 96 14.73 12.44 -25.77
N PRO A 97 15.06 13.46 -24.95
CA PRO A 97 14.06 14.22 -24.23
C PRO A 97 13.02 14.76 -25.21
N GLN A 98 11.75 14.57 -24.89
CA GLN A 98 10.63 15.05 -25.69
C GLN A 98 9.77 15.98 -24.85
N ASP A 99 10.38 17.08 -24.37
CA ASP A 99 9.64 18.06 -23.61
C ASP A 99 8.61 18.77 -24.51
N ALA A 100 7.42 18.92 -23.99
CA ALA A 100 6.37 19.70 -24.61
C ALA A 100 6.13 20.98 -23.80
N GLY A 101 6.84 22.03 -24.10
CA GLY A 101 6.89 23.25 -23.31
C GLY A 101 7.54 22.99 -21.94
N GLU A 102 6.79 23.16 -20.85
CA GLU A 102 7.23 22.94 -19.47
C GLU A 102 6.74 21.59 -18.91
N ILE A 103 6.36 20.67 -19.79
CA ILE A 103 5.96 19.30 -19.43
C ILE A 103 7.02 18.33 -19.94
N ALA A 104 7.63 17.56 -19.04
CA ALA A 104 8.53 16.48 -19.42
C ALA A 104 7.71 15.27 -19.92
N VAL A 105 7.93 14.84 -21.16
CA VAL A 105 7.24 13.69 -21.74
C VAL A 105 8.16 12.48 -21.77
N LEU A 106 7.77 11.41 -21.06
CA LEU A 106 8.51 10.16 -21.04
C LEU A 106 7.72 9.08 -21.77
N HIS A 107 8.30 8.49 -22.81
CA HIS A 107 7.71 7.34 -23.50
C HIS A 107 8.14 6.05 -22.82
N ASP A 108 7.16 5.23 -22.40
CA ASP A 108 7.42 3.89 -21.87
C ASP A 108 7.85 2.96 -23.00
N ALA A 109 9.05 2.41 -22.91
CA ALA A 109 9.54 1.34 -23.78
C ALA A 109 9.27 -0.07 -23.18
N GLY A 110 8.38 -0.17 -22.20
CA GLY A 110 8.10 -1.38 -21.42
C GLY A 110 8.95 -1.49 -20.15
N ASP A 111 9.50 -0.39 -19.67
CA ASP A 111 10.41 -0.31 -18.53
C ASP A 111 10.00 0.71 -17.46
N LEU A 112 8.98 1.52 -17.70
CA LEU A 112 8.47 2.50 -16.74
C LEU A 112 7.29 1.98 -15.91
N MET A 113 6.81 0.76 -16.20
CA MET A 113 5.73 0.13 -15.45
C MET A 113 6.22 -1.15 -14.77
N THR A 114 5.73 -1.38 -13.55
CA THR A 114 5.81 -2.68 -12.89
C THR A 114 4.83 -3.63 -13.57
N ARG A 115 5.12 -4.93 -13.54
CA ARG A 115 4.21 -5.94 -14.08
C ARG A 115 3.41 -6.57 -12.96
N ALA A 116 2.14 -6.87 -13.24
CA ALA A 116 1.34 -7.71 -12.38
C ALA A 116 2.07 -9.05 -12.11
N ASN A 117 1.96 -9.52 -10.89
CA ASN A 117 2.41 -10.84 -10.45
C ASN A 117 1.23 -11.53 -9.77
N PRO A 118 0.25 -12.06 -10.52
CA PRO A 118 -0.90 -12.70 -9.93
C PRO A 118 -0.49 -13.92 -9.10
N LEU A 119 -1.27 -14.24 -8.06
CA LEU A 119 -1.03 -15.40 -7.21
C LEU A 119 -1.07 -16.68 -8.06
N ASP A 120 0.07 -17.36 -8.17
CA ASP A 120 0.27 -18.59 -8.96
C ASP A 120 0.61 -19.82 -8.09
N LEU A 121 0.34 -19.74 -6.79
CA LEU A 121 0.55 -20.82 -5.82
C LEU A 121 -0.70 -21.70 -5.62
N ALA A 122 -1.54 -21.83 -6.64
CA ALA A 122 -2.74 -22.68 -6.59
C ALA A 122 -2.37 -24.15 -6.38
N ASP A 123 -2.86 -24.79 -5.30
CA ASP A 123 -2.53 -26.15 -4.88
C ASP A 123 -1.01 -26.41 -4.83
N ALA A 124 -0.29 -25.41 -4.32
CA ALA A 124 1.16 -25.42 -4.18
C ALA A 124 1.61 -25.46 -2.72
N ALA A 125 2.81 -25.96 -2.51
CA ALA A 125 3.48 -25.88 -1.23
C ALA A 125 4.92 -25.39 -1.38
N VAL A 126 5.35 -24.56 -0.43
CA VAL A 126 6.71 -24.02 -0.33
C VAL A 126 7.32 -24.46 0.99
N ARG A 127 8.49 -25.07 0.93
CA ARG A 127 9.29 -25.44 2.11
C ARG A 127 10.44 -24.47 2.28
N PHE A 128 10.59 -23.98 3.50
CA PHE A 128 11.74 -23.17 3.90
C PHE A 128 12.66 -24.02 4.78
N THR A 129 13.94 -24.02 4.42
CA THR A 129 15.00 -24.73 5.15
C THR A 129 16.08 -23.72 5.55
N SER A 130 16.52 -23.78 6.80
CA SER A 130 17.58 -22.89 7.28
C SER A 130 18.85 -23.07 6.48
N ASN A 131 19.51 -21.97 6.10
CA ASN A 131 20.73 -21.97 5.32
C ASN A 131 21.96 -21.57 6.15
N MET A 132 23.15 -21.70 5.56
CA MET A 132 24.42 -21.40 6.21
C MET A 132 24.63 -19.91 6.50
N SER A 133 23.86 -19.02 5.87
CA SER A 133 23.88 -17.57 6.10
C SER A 133 23.05 -17.15 7.30
N GLY A 134 22.32 -18.09 7.91
CA GLY A 134 21.46 -17.83 9.07
C GLY A 134 20.02 -17.42 8.72
N GLY A 135 19.66 -17.43 7.43
CA GLY A 135 18.30 -17.26 6.94
C GLY A 135 17.73 -18.55 6.36
N TYR A 136 16.94 -18.45 5.30
CA TYR A 136 16.20 -19.59 4.72
C TYR A 136 16.36 -19.65 3.21
N ASP A 137 16.54 -20.86 2.68
CA ASP A 137 16.31 -21.20 1.28
C ASP A 137 14.87 -21.71 1.14
N ALA A 138 14.26 -21.50 -0.01
CA ALA A 138 12.88 -21.91 -0.27
C ALA A 138 12.81 -22.81 -1.51
N GLU A 139 12.05 -23.89 -1.43
CA GLU A 139 11.84 -24.85 -2.53
C GLU A 139 10.38 -25.29 -2.59
N GLN A 140 9.95 -25.79 -3.74
CA GLN A 140 8.65 -26.43 -3.85
C GLN A 140 8.60 -27.72 -3.02
N ALA A 141 7.46 -27.98 -2.39
CA ALA A 141 7.18 -29.18 -1.61
C ALA A 141 5.91 -29.88 -2.12
N PRO A 142 5.69 -31.16 -1.78
CA PRO A 142 4.43 -31.83 -2.07
C PRO A 142 3.27 -31.10 -1.40
N TYR A 143 2.25 -30.75 -2.19
CA TYR A 143 1.04 -30.09 -1.68
C TYR A 143 0.20 -31.05 -0.86
N GLY A 144 -0.31 -30.58 0.26
CA GLY A 144 -1.25 -31.32 1.11
C GLY A 144 -1.34 -30.75 2.52
N PHE A 145 -2.52 -30.28 2.89
CA PHE A 145 -2.75 -29.72 4.23
C PHE A 145 -2.60 -30.81 5.30
N GLN A 146 -1.84 -30.46 6.33
CA GLN A 146 -1.57 -31.37 7.45
C GLN A 146 -2.77 -31.43 8.39
N GLN A 147 -3.31 -32.63 8.64
CA GLN A 147 -4.39 -32.86 9.57
C GLN A 147 -3.91 -33.53 10.86
N PRO A 148 -4.64 -33.41 12.00
CA PRO A 148 -5.86 -32.60 12.16
C PRO A 148 -5.57 -31.11 12.18
N PHE A 149 -6.58 -30.26 11.87
CA PHE A 149 -6.46 -28.80 11.88
C PHE A 149 -6.46 -28.20 13.30
N GLY A 150 -6.97 -28.94 14.28
CA GLY A 150 -7.00 -28.54 15.67
C GLY A 150 -8.20 -27.66 16.05
N ASP A 151 -7.97 -26.74 17.01
CA ASP A 151 -9.02 -25.94 17.61
C ASP A 151 -9.18 -24.59 16.86
N ALA A 152 -10.42 -24.11 16.78
CA ALA A 152 -10.72 -22.82 16.20
C ALA A 152 -10.27 -21.68 17.12
N LEU A 153 -9.60 -20.69 16.53
CA LEU A 153 -9.23 -19.45 17.17
C LEU A 153 -10.32 -18.41 16.87
N ALA A 154 -10.92 -17.84 17.92
CA ALA A 154 -11.93 -16.81 17.76
C ALA A 154 -11.24 -15.46 17.42
N LEU A 155 -10.77 -15.33 16.17
CA LEU A 155 -10.19 -14.09 15.65
C LEU A 155 -11.26 -13.22 14.97
N THR A 156 -11.11 -11.92 15.11
CA THR A 156 -11.86 -10.89 14.39
C THR A 156 -10.92 -10.15 13.45
N ASP A 157 -11.41 -9.08 12.82
CA ASP A 157 -10.61 -8.16 12.02
C ASP A 157 -9.47 -7.55 12.87
N ASP A 158 -8.26 -7.41 12.26
CA ASP A 158 -7.05 -6.88 12.93
C ASP A 158 -6.79 -7.52 14.30
N ASP A 159 -6.92 -8.84 14.42
CA ASP A 159 -6.87 -9.55 15.69
C ASP A 159 -5.71 -10.55 15.76
N SER A 160 -5.33 -10.92 16.97
CA SER A 160 -4.21 -11.82 17.23
C SER A 160 -4.45 -12.69 18.45
N ARG A 161 -3.86 -13.91 18.45
CA ARG A 161 -3.82 -14.80 19.62
C ARG A 161 -2.40 -15.27 19.86
N GLU A 162 -1.94 -15.12 21.10
CA GLU A 162 -0.68 -15.73 21.54
C GLU A 162 -0.92 -17.21 21.84
N LEU A 163 -0.06 -18.07 21.27
CA LEU A 163 -0.06 -19.52 21.51
C LEU A 163 1.33 -19.96 21.96
N THR A 164 1.37 -20.87 22.94
CA THR A 164 2.59 -21.56 23.34
C THR A 164 2.91 -22.66 22.33
N LEU A 165 4.12 -22.67 21.82
CA LEU A 165 4.61 -23.74 20.94
C LEU A 165 4.84 -25.03 21.73
N PRO A 166 4.56 -26.21 21.16
CA PRO A 166 4.76 -27.49 21.82
C PRO A 166 6.24 -27.90 21.93
N PHE A 167 7.12 -27.16 21.28
CA PHE A 167 8.59 -27.33 21.26
C PHE A 167 9.26 -25.96 21.07
N GLY A 168 10.54 -25.86 21.48
CA GLY A 168 11.33 -24.68 21.15
C GLY A 168 11.60 -24.62 19.65
N PHE A 169 11.21 -23.52 19.01
CA PHE A 169 11.37 -23.33 17.56
C PHE A 169 12.46 -22.30 17.28
N THR A 170 13.44 -22.65 16.46
CA THR A 170 14.49 -21.71 16.03
C THR A 170 14.10 -21.06 14.71
N PHE A 171 14.02 -19.71 14.71
CA PHE A 171 13.71 -18.92 13.54
C PHE A 171 14.74 -17.78 13.40
N PHE A 172 15.44 -17.68 12.26
CA PHE A 172 16.57 -16.77 12.02
C PHE A 172 17.57 -16.74 13.22
N ASN A 173 18.02 -17.92 13.65
CA ASN A 173 18.97 -18.12 14.74
C ASN A 173 18.47 -17.64 16.14
N GLN A 174 17.21 -17.30 16.29
CA GLN A 174 16.57 -17.00 17.57
C GLN A 174 15.61 -18.10 17.96
N GLN A 175 15.59 -18.49 19.24
CA GLN A 175 14.69 -19.52 19.75
C GLN A 175 13.44 -18.90 20.35
N TYR A 176 12.28 -19.46 20.01
CA TYR A 176 10.96 -19.02 20.46
C TYR A 176 10.20 -20.21 21.07
N ASP A 177 9.45 -19.94 22.12
CA ASP A 177 8.54 -20.88 22.82
C ASP A 177 7.06 -20.47 22.65
N LYS A 178 6.81 -19.36 21.99
CA LYS A 178 5.49 -18.84 21.68
C LYS A 178 5.44 -18.17 20.32
N VAL A 179 4.23 -18.04 19.80
CA VAL A 179 3.94 -17.41 18.52
C VAL A 179 2.61 -16.66 18.60
N PHE A 180 2.48 -15.58 17.84
CA PHE A 180 1.24 -14.84 17.65
C PHE A 180 0.63 -15.23 16.32
N VAL A 181 -0.60 -15.74 16.36
CA VAL A 181 -1.40 -16.05 15.17
C VAL A 181 -2.24 -14.83 14.85
N ASN A 182 -2.01 -14.20 13.73
CA ASN A 182 -2.68 -12.97 13.31
C ASN A 182 -3.77 -13.26 12.28
N SER A 183 -4.89 -12.50 12.33
CA SER A 183 -6.00 -12.60 11.36
C SER A 183 -5.52 -12.52 9.92
N ASP A 184 -4.58 -11.64 9.67
CA ASP A 184 -4.01 -11.26 8.36
C ASP A 184 -3.11 -12.31 7.71
N GLY A 185 -3.34 -13.58 7.97
CA GLY A 185 -2.65 -14.66 7.27
C GLY A 185 -1.16 -14.75 7.55
N ASN A 186 -0.75 -14.50 8.79
CA ASN A 186 0.65 -14.56 9.17
C ASN A 186 0.86 -14.94 10.63
N LEU A 187 2.08 -15.37 10.96
CA LEU A 187 2.58 -15.58 12.31
C LEU A 187 3.66 -14.56 12.62
N THR A 188 3.67 -14.05 13.86
CA THR A 188 4.77 -13.24 14.40
C THR A 188 5.32 -13.83 15.68
N PHE A 189 6.60 -13.56 16.03
CA PHE A 189 7.27 -14.27 17.12
C PHE A 189 7.54 -13.43 18.36
N THR A 190 7.74 -12.13 18.24
CA THR A 190 8.08 -11.26 19.38
C THR A 190 6.89 -10.52 19.95
N GLU A 191 5.96 -10.15 19.08
CA GLU A 191 4.78 -9.37 19.41
C GLU A 191 3.65 -9.64 18.42
N SER A 192 2.42 -9.31 18.81
CA SER A 192 1.23 -9.40 17.96
C SER A 192 1.27 -8.35 16.86
N ASP A 193 0.61 -8.64 15.75
CA ASP A 193 0.37 -7.67 14.69
C ASP A 193 -1.13 -7.45 14.49
N THR A 194 -1.66 -6.38 15.09
CA THR A 194 -3.07 -5.98 15.06
C THR A 194 -3.25 -4.63 14.39
N ALA A 195 -2.34 -4.26 13.48
CA ALA A 195 -2.39 -2.98 12.78
C ALA A 195 -3.42 -3.01 11.66
N SER A 196 -4.26 -1.98 11.58
CA SER A 196 -5.22 -1.74 10.48
C SER A 196 -4.58 -1.14 9.22
N THR A 197 -3.25 -0.98 9.20
CA THR A 197 -2.53 -0.42 8.05
C THR A 197 -2.30 -1.46 6.95
N GLU A 198 -1.93 -0.99 5.76
CA GLU A 198 -1.67 -1.81 4.58
C GLU A 198 -0.76 -3.03 4.87
N ARG A 199 -1.11 -4.21 4.35
CA ARG A 199 -0.33 -5.45 4.43
C ARG A 199 0.79 -5.41 3.39
N SER A 200 1.71 -4.47 3.59
CA SER A 200 2.75 -4.09 2.64
C SER A 200 4.05 -4.89 2.81
N VAL A 201 4.90 -4.83 1.80
CA VAL A 201 6.29 -5.31 1.88
C VAL A 201 7.05 -4.63 3.01
N SER A 202 6.85 -3.34 3.20
CA SER A 202 7.47 -2.60 4.29
C SER A 202 7.13 -3.23 5.64
N ARG A 203 5.84 -3.45 5.91
CA ARG A 203 5.38 -4.06 7.16
C ARG A 203 5.89 -5.49 7.34
N PHE A 204 6.02 -6.25 6.23
CA PHE A 204 6.65 -7.58 6.24
C PHE A 204 8.13 -7.53 6.64
N LEU A 205 8.87 -6.53 6.20
CA LEU A 205 10.31 -6.41 6.43
C LEU A 205 10.65 -5.71 7.75
N THR A 206 9.98 -4.59 8.06
CA THR A 206 10.34 -3.72 9.19
C THR A 206 9.59 -4.03 10.48
N GLY A 207 8.51 -4.80 10.41
CA GLY A 207 7.77 -5.30 11.56
C GLY A 207 8.52 -6.41 12.34
N PRO A 208 7.83 -7.14 13.23
CA PRO A 208 8.43 -8.23 13.97
C PRO A 208 8.84 -9.41 13.08
N PRO A 209 9.69 -10.34 13.58
CA PRO A 209 9.99 -11.60 12.89
C PRO A 209 8.68 -12.30 12.48
N ARG A 210 8.57 -12.66 11.19
CA ARG A 210 7.29 -13.04 10.57
C ARG A 210 7.40 -14.21 9.61
N LEU A 211 6.42 -15.11 9.68
CA LEU A 211 6.09 -16.07 8.65
C LEU A 211 4.76 -15.69 8.01
N ALA A 212 4.78 -15.52 6.71
CA ALA A 212 3.64 -15.06 5.93
C ALA A 212 3.28 -16.08 4.85
N PRO A 213 2.43 -17.08 5.13
CA PRO A 213 1.92 -17.96 4.08
C PRO A 213 1.07 -17.18 3.07
N LEU A 214 0.39 -16.11 3.51
CA LEU A 214 -0.33 -15.18 2.64
C LEU A 214 -0.70 -13.93 3.45
N PHE A 215 0.23 -13.00 3.61
CA PHE A 215 -0.01 -11.76 4.35
C PHE A 215 -0.87 -10.82 3.51
N ALA A 216 -2.16 -10.79 3.84
CA ALA A 216 -3.21 -10.03 3.18
C ALA A 216 -4.18 -9.49 4.23
N ASP A 217 -5.04 -8.56 3.86
CA ASP A 217 -6.05 -7.94 4.73
C ASP A 217 -7.25 -8.89 4.92
N LEU A 218 -7.20 -9.73 5.95
CA LEU A 218 -8.17 -10.80 6.18
C LEU A 218 -9.03 -10.56 7.42
N ASP A 219 -10.34 -10.68 7.26
CA ASP A 219 -11.33 -10.57 8.35
C ASP A 219 -12.05 -11.91 8.61
N PRO A 220 -11.58 -12.71 9.59
CA PRO A 220 -12.25 -13.96 9.96
C PRO A 220 -13.66 -13.75 10.54
N SER A 221 -14.03 -12.55 10.98
CA SER A 221 -15.36 -12.26 11.53
C SER A 221 -16.46 -12.26 10.47
N THR A 222 -16.09 -12.05 9.20
CA THR A 222 -17.04 -12.01 8.08
C THR A 222 -17.16 -13.34 7.34
N GLY A 223 -16.28 -14.31 7.64
CA GLY A 223 -16.35 -15.68 7.08
C GLY A 223 -15.06 -16.46 7.19
N GLY A 224 -15.20 -17.77 7.17
CA GLY A 224 -14.10 -18.71 7.34
C GLY A 224 -13.67 -18.93 8.77
N HIS A 225 -12.58 -19.68 8.98
CA HIS A 225 -12.07 -20.05 10.30
C HIS A 225 -10.55 -20.05 10.31
N VAL A 226 -9.97 -19.65 11.44
CA VAL A 226 -8.54 -19.85 11.72
C VAL A 226 -8.42 -20.93 12.79
N LEU A 227 -7.64 -21.97 12.50
CA LEU A 227 -7.49 -23.14 13.35
C LEU A 227 -6.02 -23.37 13.67
N ALA A 228 -5.74 -23.89 14.87
CA ALA A 228 -4.38 -24.20 15.29
C ALA A 228 -4.29 -25.61 15.87
N PHE A 229 -3.22 -26.30 15.52
CA PHE A 229 -2.90 -27.63 16.00
C PHE A 229 -1.43 -27.69 16.42
N GLY A 230 -1.14 -28.38 17.53
CA GLY A 230 0.24 -28.62 17.96
C GLY A 230 0.40 -29.98 18.62
N ASP A 231 1.52 -30.66 18.31
CA ASP A 231 2.00 -31.85 18.98
C ASP A 231 3.54 -31.76 19.13
N ARG A 232 4.19 -32.85 19.59
CA ARG A 232 5.66 -32.85 19.79
C ARG A 232 6.48 -32.69 18.51
N ASP A 233 5.89 -32.97 17.33
CA ASP A 233 6.59 -33.06 16.06
C ASP A 233 6.31 -31.84 15.15
N ARG A 234 5.14 -31.18 15.35
CA ARG A 234 4.72 -30.03 14.53
C ARG A 234 3.75 -29.08 15.24
N PHE A 235 3.72 -27.86 14.73
CA PHE A 235 2.69 -26.85 15.03
C PHE A 235 2.17 -26.31 13.71
N SER A 236 0.84 -26.32 13.51
CA SER A 236 0.21 -25.87 12.27
C SER A 236 -0.88 -24.84 12.54
N VAL A 237 -0.97 -23.84 11.69
CA VAL A 237 -2.09 -22.88 11.66
C VAL A 237 -2.72 -22.90 10.27
N THR A 238 -4.05 -22.98 10.23
CA THR A 238 -4.81 -23.06 8.97
C THR A 238 -5.87 -21.97 8.93
N TRP A 239 -5.83 -21.16 7.90
CA TRP A 239 -6.89 -20.23 7.53
C TRP A 239 -7.76 -20.91 6.48
N CYS A 240 -9.01 -21.20 6.82
CA CYS A 240 -9.97 -21.93 5.98
C CYS A 240 -11.04 -20.98 5.45
N GLY A 241 -10.99 -20.61 4.19
CA GLY A 241 -11.98 -19.78 3.53
C GLY A 241 -12.17 -18.40 4.18
N VAL A 242 -11.11 -17.85 4.78
CA VAL A 242 -11.17 -16.54 5.45
C VAL A 242 -11.30 -15.44 4.40
N ARG A 243 -12.24 -14.51 4.61
CA ARG A 243 -12.50 -13.44 3.66
C ARG A 243 -11.46 -12.32 3.76
N GLU A 244 -11.18 -11.69 2.61
CA GLU A 244 -10.50 -10.40 2.57
C GLU A 244 -11.44 -9.31 3.13
N PHE A 245 -10.89 -8.36 3.88
CA PHE A 245 -11.65 -7.27 4.48
C PHE A 245 -12.43 -6.48 3.42
N ASP A 246 -13.73 -6.31 3.64
CA ASP A 246 -14.67 -5.60 2.76
C ASP A 246 -14.69 -6.09 1.30
N ARG A 247 -14.25 -7.35 1.05
CA ARG A 247 -14.18 -7.96 -0.30
C ARG A 247 -14.70 -9.40 -0.30
N PRO A 248 -15.11 -9.94 -1.48
CA PRO A 248 -15.59 -11.31 -1.60
C PRO A 248 -14.46 -12.35 -1.71
N GLU A 249 -13.21 -11.93 -1.96
CA GLU A 249 -12.04 -12.78 -2.09
C GLU A 249 -11.80 -13.59 -0.82
N ILE A 250 -11.27 -14.81 -0.96
CA ILE A 250 -11.01 -15.72 0.16
C ILE A 250 -9.59 -16.25 0.16
N ALA A 251 -9.07 -16.54 1.34
CA ALA A 251 -7.82 -17.23 1.59
C ALA A 251 -8.05 -18.61 2.22
N THR A 252 -7.47 -19.65 1.62
CA THR A 252 -7.35 -20.98 2.22
C THR A 252 -5.90 -21.42 2.15
N MET A 253 -5.21 -21.40 3.30
CA MET A 253 -3.80 -21.71 3.41
C MET A 253 -3.45 -22.29 4.77
N GLN A 254 -2.27 -22.90 4.85
CA GLN A 254 -1.72 -23.46 6.09
C GLN A 254 -0.23 -23.14 6.20
N VAL A 255 0.22 -22.81 7.40
CA VAL A 255 1.64 -22.83 7.77
C VAL A 255 1.88 -23.95 8.77
N THR A 256 2.97 -24.67 8.60
CA THR A 256 3.41 -25.72 9.52
C THR A 256 4.87 -25.50 9.93
N LEU A 257 5.10 -25.42 11.24
CA LEU A 257 6.42 -25.42 11.84
C LEU A 257 6.74 -26.86 12.27
N MET A 258 7.87 -27.40 11.83
CA MET A 258 8.34 -28.72 12.22
C MET A 258 9.34 -28.60 13.37
N ALA A 259 9.33 -29.57 14.28
CA ALA A 259 10.27 -29.60 15.43
C ALA A 259 11.75 -29.64 14.99
N ASP A 260 12.04 -30.05 13.74
CA ASP A 260 13.39 -30.07 13.16
C ASP A 260 13.79 -28.73 12.52
N GLY A 261 12.97 -27.69 12.62
CA GLY A 261 13.25 -26.33 12.14
C GLY A 261 12.77 -26.03 10.71
N ARG A 262 12.22 -27.01 9.99
CA ARG A 262 11.59 -26.77 8.67
C ARG A 262 10.26 -26.05 8.82
N ILE A 263 9.93 -25.28 7.78
CA ILE A 263 8.66 -24.55 7.68
C ILE A 263 8.02 -24.92 6.35
N GLU A 264 6.72 -25.16 6.34
CA GLU A 264 5.97 -25.41 5.11
C GLU A 264 4.76 -24.49 5.01
N PHE A 265 4.57 -23.89 3.85
CA PHE A 265 3.36 -23.16 3.46
C PHE A 265 2.60 -23.97 2.44
N HIS A 266 1.29 -24.08 2.58
CA HIS A 266 0.40 -24.72 1.63
C HIS A 266 -0.71 -23.74 1.26
N VAL A 267 -0.93 -23.47 -0.02
CA VAL A 267 -1.94 -22.55 -0.54
C VAL A 267 -2.91 -23.35 -1.42
N SER A 268 -4.19 -23.31 -1.08
CA SER A 268 -5.25 -23.97 -1.86
C SER A 268 -5.57 -23.21 -3.14
N GLY A 269 -5.89 -23.94 -4.21
CA GLY A 269 -6.39 -23.40 -5.47
C GLY A 269 -7.73 -22.66 -5.35
N GLN A 270 -8.41 -22.71 -4.20
CA GLN A 270 -9.59 -21.90 -3.90
C GLN A 270 -9.26 -20.48 -3.46
N THR A 271 -8.00 -20.18 -3.17
CA THR A 271 -7.56 -18.84 -2.77
C THR A 271 -7.70 -17.87 -3.93
N THR A 272 -8.41 -16.77 -3.69
CA THR A 272 -8.73 -15.76 -4.72
C THR A 272 -8.13 -14.39 -4.41
N ILE A 273 -7.33 -14.27 -3.34
CA ILE A 273 -6.65 -13.04 -2.92
C ILE A 273 -5.82 -12.47 -4.07
N ARG A 274 -5.93 -11.17 -4.27
CA ARG A 274 -5.33 -10.48 -5.42
C ARG A 274 -4.01 -9.80 -5.10
N GLN A 275 -3.77 -9.49 -3.83
CA GLN A 275 -2.53 -8.89 -3.35
C GLN A 275 -2.12 -9.53 -2.02
N ALA A 276 -0.89 -10.01 -1.94
CA ALA A 276 -0.33 -10.58 -0.72
C ALA A 276 1.20 -10.58 -0.76
N VAL A 277 1.82 -10.57 0.42
CA VAL A 277 3.23 -10.90 0.58
C VAL A 277 3.33 -12.33 1.12
N VAL A 278 4.11 -13.17 0.45
CA VAL A 278 4.42 -14.54 0.90
C VAL A 278 5.90 -14.63 1.24
N GLY A 279 6.26 -15.24 2.39
CA GLY A 279 7.66 -15.42 2.73
C GLY A 279 7.97 -15.49 4.23
N ALA A 280 9.28 -15.42 4.52
CA ALA A 280 9.84 -15.43 5.86
C ALA A 280 10.75 -14.20 6.06
N SER A 281 10.59 -13.50 7.18
CA SER A 281 11.35 -12.29 7.51
C SER A 281 11.87 -12.34 8.94
N PRO A 282 13.17 -11.99 9.20
CA PRO A 282 13.68 -11.82 10.56
C PRO A 282 13.09 -10.61 11.26
N GLY A 283 12.32 -9.76 10.56
CA GLY A 283 11.87 -8.46 11.05
C GLY A 283 13.00 -7.43 11.13
N HIS A 284 12.62 -6.16 11.29
CA HIS A 284 13.56 -5.03 11.45
C HIS A 284 14.70 -5.02 10.44
N THR A 285 14.41 -5.43 9.20
CA THR A 285 15.38 -5.54 8.09
C THR A 285 14.90 -4.80 6.86
N THR A 286 15.84 -4.45 5.98
CA THR A 286 15.57 -4.03 4.60
C THR A 286 16.22 -5.00 3.60
N ASP A 287 16.93 -6.01 4.11
CA ASP A 287 17.58 -7.03 3.29
C ASP A 287 16.59 -8.14 2.93
N VAL A 288 16.39 -8.35 1.63
CA VAL A 288 15.46 -9.34 1.11
C VAL A 288 15.98 -10.00 -0.16
N ALA A 289 15.92 -11.33 -0.16
CA ALA A 289 16.04 -12.15 -1.36
C ALA A 289 14.66 -12.25 -2.03
N LEU A 290 14.55 -11.74 -3.26
CA LEU A 290 13.34 -11.88 -4.05
C LEU A 290 13.20 -13.33 -4.50
N ALA A 291 12.05 -13.93 -4.21
CA ALA A 291 11.70 -15.29 -4.59
C ALA A 291 10.69 -15.30 -5.75
N ASP A 292 10.69 -16.42 -6.46
CA ASP A 292 9.62 -16.89 -7.32
C ASP A 292 9.27 -18.29 -6.83
N PHE A 293 8.26 -18.39 -5.97
CA PHE A 293 7.91 -19.65 -5.31
C PHE A 293 7.29 -20.69 -6.25
N SER A 294 6.88 -20.27 -7.45
CA SER A 294 6.49 -21.19 -8.52
C SER A 294 7.69 -21.79 -9.28
N ASN A 295 8.92 -21.30 -9.02
CA ASN A 295 10.13 -21.80 -9.66
C ASN A 295 10.50 -23.21 -9.17
N PRO A 296 10.52 -24.23 -10.04
CA PRO A 296 10.83 -25.62 -9.67
C PRO A 296 12.30 -25.83 -9.22
N ASN A 297 13.20 -24.87 -9.51
CA ASN A 297 14.60 -24.96 -9.10
C ASN A 297 14.84 -24.39 -7.69
N GLY A 298 13.79 -23.92 -7.01
CA GLY A 298 13.87 -23.29 -5.71
C GLY A 298 14.49 -21.88 -5.75
N ASN A 299 14.63 -21.29 -4.58
CA ASN A 299 15.13 -19.94 -4.36
C ASN A 299 16.17 -19.95 -3.24
N ALA A 300 17.38 -19.52 -3.54
CA ALA A 300 18.40 -19.32 -2.53
C ALA A 300 18.11 -18.01 -1.79
N GLY A 301 18.02 -18.09 -0.45
CA GLY A 301 17.92 -16.95 0.42
C GLY A 301 19.29 -16.48 0.91
N GLY A 302 19.31 -15.32 1.56
CA GLY A 302 20.47 -14.78 2.28
C GLY A 302 20.29 -14.92 3.81
N ALA A 303 20.91 -14.03 4.56
CA ALA A 303 20.68 -13.87 5.99
C ALA A 303 19.39 -13.06 6.30
N GLY A 304 18.91 -12.27 5.34
CA GLY A 304 17.72 -11.44 5.44
C GLY A 304 16.42 -12.18 5.13
N ALA A 305 15.39 -11.43 4.84
CA ALA A 305 14.09 -11.97 4.44
C ALA A 305 14.17 -12.68 3.08
N VAL A 306 13.28 -13.65 2.86
CA VAL A 306 13.03 -14.27 1.56
C VAL A 306 11.53 -14.20 1.28
N GLY A 307 11.13 -13.71 0.11
CA GLY A 307 9.70 -13.53 -0.15
C GLY A 307 9.36 -13.15 -1.56
N GLU A 308 8.05 -13.21 -1.84
CA GLU A 308 7.44 -12.85 -3.09
C GLU A 308 6.24 -11.94 -2.84
N LEU A 309 6.10 -10.89 -3.67
CA LEU A 309 4.93 -10.00 -3.68
C LEU A 309 4.01 -10.42 -4.82
N PHE A 310 2.81 -10.84 -4.49
CA PHE A 310 1.74 -11.06 -5.45
C PHE A 310 0.88 -9.79 -5.59
N THR A 311 0.60 -9.40 -6.83
CA THR A 311 -0.27 -8.27 -7.17
C THR A 311 -0.96 -8.52 -8.50
N ALA A 312 -2.28 -8.35 -8.54
CA ALA A 312 -3.06 -8.55 -9.76
C ALA A 312 -2.96 -7.37 -10.75
N THR A 313 -2.33 -6.27 -10.35
CA THR A 313 -2.27 -5.03 -11.15
C THR A 313 -0.83 -4.61 -11.42
N SER A 314 -0.64 -3.93 -12.56
CA SER A 314 0.56 -3.16 -12.84
C SER A 314 0.47 -1.79 -12.17
N ASP A 315 1.61 -1.17 -11.95
CA ASP A 315 1.73 0.18 -11.37
C ASP A 315 2.86 0.92 -12.07
N LEU A 316 2.97 2.23 -11.86
CA LEU A 316 4.10 3.01 -12.34
C LEU A 316 5.35 2.71 -11.53
N ASP A 317 6.46 2.40 -12.20
CA ASP A 317 7.77 2.25 -11.57
C ASP A 317 8.41 3.64 -11.36
N LEU A 318 8.09 4.28 -10.23
CA LEU A 318 8.58 5.62 -9.94
C LEU A 318 10.12 5.70 -9.90
N MET A 319 10.82 4.60 -9.57
CA MET A 319 12.30 4.60 -9.63
C MET A 319 12.80 4.65 -11.06
N ALA A 320 12.17 3.89 -11.96
CA ALA A 320 12.48 3.94 -13.38
C ALA A 320 12.13 5.30 -13.99
N VAL A 321 10.98 5.88 -13.62
CA VAL A 321 10.56 7.22 -14.05
C VAL A 321 11.56 8.29 -13.59
N GLY A 322 11.93 8.29 -12.30
CA GLY A 322 12.92 9.24 -11.77
C GLY A 322 14.27 9.16 -12.49
N ARG A 323 14.79 7.94 -12.66
CA ARG A 323 16.05 7.70 -13.41
C ARG A 323 15.95 8.17 -14.87
N ARG A 324 14.82 7.91 -15.52
CA ARG A 324 14.60 8.31 -16.91
C ARG A 324 14.52 9.84 -17.02
N PHE A 325 13.81 10.51 -16.13
CA PHE A 325 13.71 11.96 -16.07
C PHE A 325 15.10 12.58 -15.84
N LEU A 326 15.82 12.15 -14.82
CA LEU A 326 17.12 12.71 -14.45
C LEU A 326 18.28 12.33 -15.41
N ALA A 327 18.08 11.35 -16.30
CA ALA A 327 19.03 11.11 -17.39
C ALA A 327 19.04 12.23 -18.44
N THR A 328 17.99 13.05 -18.51
CA THR A 328 17.81 14.10 -19.52
C THR A 328 17.62 15.50 -18.93
N HIS A 329 17.36 15.59 -17.62
CA HIS A 329 17.15 16.85 -16.90
C HIS A 329 18.16 17.01 -15.75
N PRO A 330 18.51 18.22 -15.36
CA PRO A 330 19.41 18.46 -14.23
C PRO A 330 18.76 18.01 -12.90
N ASP A 331 19.58 17.53 -11.97
CA ASP A 331 19.14 17.16 -10.61
C ASP A 331 18.92 18.40 -9.73
N GLU A 332 17.88 19.17 -10.06
CA GLU A 332 17.53 20.43 -9.40
C GLU A 332 16.09 20.45 -8.87
N PHE A 333 15.34 19.39 -9.08
CA PHE A 333 13.93 19.31 -8.69
C PHE A 333 13.76 18.67 -7.32
N ASP A 334 12.92 19.29 -6.49
CA ASP A 334 12.54 18.78 -5.17
C ASP A 334 11.46 17.71 -5.27
N HIS A 335 10.50 17.88 -6.21
CA HIS A 335 9.38 16.96 -6.39
C HIS A 335 9.13 16.68 -7.88
N LEU A 336 8.74 15.42 -8.19
CA LEU A 336 8.20 15.06 -9.50
C LEU A 336 6.72 14.72 -9.38
N ILE A 337 5.87 15.40 -10.13
CA ILE A 337 4.42 15.20 -10.18
C ILE A 337 4.11 14.49 -11.48
N VAL A 338 3.79 13.18 -11.39
CA VAL A 338 3.76 12.29 -12.54
C VAL A 338 2.33 11.93 -12.90
N PHE A 339 1.94 12.20 -14.13
CA PHE A 339 0.67 11.77 -14.73
C PHE A 339 0.92 10.73 -15.81
N THR A 340 -0.07 9.88 -16.08
CA THR A 340 -0.02 8.86 -17.13
C THR A 340 -1.11 9.11 -18.19
N ASP A 341 -0.96 8.53 -19.37
CA ASP A 341 -1.96 8.60 -20.44
C ASP A 341 -3.08 7.55 -20.30
N GLU A 342 -2.87 6.52 -19.46
CA GLU A 342 -3.86 5.49 -19.15
C GLU A 342 -3.91 5.20 -17.65
N PRO A 343 -5.08 4.76 -17.11
CA PRO A 343 -5.23 4.45 -15.71
C PRO A 343 -4.50 3.15 -15.34
N LEU A 344 -3.74 3.18 -14.26
CA LEU A 344 -2.98 2.07 -13.72
C LEU A 344 -3.45 1.68 -12.31
N LEU A 345 -3.79 2.68 -11.47
CA LEU A 345 -4.16 2.46 -10.09
C LEU A 345 -5.58 1.92 -9.96
N THR A 346 -5.77 0.88 -9.15
CA THR A 346 -7.08 0.30 -8.83
C THR A 346 -7.54 0.62 -7.42
N ASP A 347 -6.62 0.74 -6.47
CA ASP A 347 -6.92 0.84 -5.03
C ASP A 347 -6.63 2.23 -4.46
N ALA A 348 -5.99 3.12 -5.22
CA ALA A 348 -5.74 4.51 -4.85
C ALA A 348 -6.11 5.46 -5.98
N PHE A 349 -6.49 6.69 -5.66
CA PHE A 349 -6.71 7.73 -6.67
C PHE A 349 -5.39 8.32 -7.15
N ALA A 350 -4.49 8.61 -6.21
CA ALA A 350 -3.12 9.07 -6.38
C ALA A 350 -2.32 8.62 -5.14
N TYR A 351 -0.99 8.71 -5.18
CA TYR A 351 -0.15 8.51 -4.00
C TYR A 351 1.21 9.20 -4.13
N GLU A 352 1.82 9.49 -2.98
CA GLU A 352 3.17 10.05 -2.86
C GLU A 352 4.15 8.99 -2.36
N VAL A 353 5.41 9.09 -2.79
CA VAL A 353 6.56 8.38 -2.24
C VAL A 353 7.60 9.37 -1.79
N THR A 354 7.84 9.45 -0.47
CA THR A 354 8.95 10.24 0.07
C THR A 354 10.29 9.58 -0.26
N VAL A 355 11.12 10.27 -1.02
CA VAL A 355 12.42 9.80 -1.50
C VAL A 355 13.52 10.08 -0.48
N SER A 356 13.47 11.24 0.16
CA SER A 356 14.42 11.61 1.21
C SER A 356 13.79 12.49 2.27
N ASN A 357 14.24 12.33 3.52
CA ASN A 357 13.87 13.19 4.64
C ASN A 357 15.09 13.48 5.50
N ASP A 358 15.38 14.74 5.74
CA ASP A 358 16.40 15.24 6.65
C ASP A 358 15.81 16.08 7.79
N ILE A 359 14.46 16.17 7.86
CA ILE A 359 13.74 16.98 8.85
C ILE A 359 13.45 16.11 10.07
N THR A 360 13.69 16.65 11.27
CA THR A 360 13.30 16.05 12.55
C THR A 360 12.14 16.83 13.18
N GLY A 361 11.44 16.20 14.14
CA GLY A 361 10.28 16.80 14.80
C GLY A 361 8.96 16.65 14.04
N LEU A 362 8.91 15.80 12.98
CA LEU A 362 7.71 15.52 12.19
C LEU A 362 7.11 14.14 12.42
N GLY A 363 7.78 13.26 13.18
CA GLY A 363 7.36 11.84 13.29
C GLY A 363 7.90 10.95 12.18
N ILE A 364 8.71 11.50 11.28
CA ILE A 364 9.35 10.79 10.18
C ILE A 364 10.83 10.64 10.49
N PRO A 365 11.43 9.44 10.42
CA PRO A 365 12.87 9.28 10.58
C PRO A 365 13.65 9.95 9.42
N ALA A 366 14.90 10.31 9.66
CA ALA A 366 15.79 10.77 8.61
C ALA A 366 16.21 9.59 7.71
N PHE A 367 16.18 9.77 6.39
CA PHE A 367 16.64 8.80 5.39
C PHE A 367 16.90 9.48 4.06
N ASN A 368 17.68 8.82 3.19
CA ASN A 368 17.91 9.29 1.82
C ASN A 368 18.01 8.11 0.86
N HIS A 369 17.06 7.98 -0.03
CA HIS A 369 16.99 6.98 -1.09
C HIS A 369 17.13 7.58 -2.50
N ALA A 370 17.52 8.85 -2.61
CA ALA A 370 17.56 9.62 -3.86
C ALA A 370 18.30 8.90 -5.00
N THR A 371 19.39 8.18 -4.67
CA THR A 371 20.17 7.42 -5.65
C THR A 371 19.38 6.30 -6.33
N HIS A 372 18.39 5.73 -5.68
CA HIS A 372 17.52 4.73 -6.28
C HIS A 372 16.66 5.33 -7.40
N TYR A 373 16.37 6.62 -7.33
CA TYR A 373 15.59 7.37 -8.31
C TYR A 373 16.47 8.13 -9.31
N GLY A 374 17.80 7.97 -9.25
CA GLY A 374 18.76 8.64 -10.15
C GLY A 374 19.17 10.04 -9.71
N SER A 375 18.75 10.52 -8.54
CA SER A 375 19.13 11.82 -7.99
C SER A 375 20.38 11.70 -7.12
N ALA A 376 21.24 12.72 -7.17
CA ALA A 376 22.42 12.84 -6.29
C ALA A 376 22.06 13.35 -4.88
N GLY A 377 20.76 13.62 -4.61
CA GLY A 377 20.27 14.00 -3.30
C GLY A 377 19.27 15.14 -3.29
N ARG A 378 18.96 15.75 -4.42
CA ARG A 378 18.02 16.88 -4.49
C ARG A 378 16.56 16.43 -4.38
N LEU A 379 16.20 15.31 -5.00
CA LEU A 379 14.83 14.81 -5.06
C LEU A 379 14.34 14.41 -3.67
N GLN A 380 13.22 14.98 -3.23
CA GLN A 380 12.61 14.76 -1.93
C GLN A 380 11.39 13.84 -2.00
N SER A 381 10.55 13.96 -3.03
CA SER A 381 9.39 13.08 -3.21
C SER A 381 8.94 12.96 -4.67
N MET A 382 8.13 11.93 -4.94
CA MET A 382 7.45 11.71 -6.21
C MET A 382 5.98 11.41 -5.99
N CYS A 383 5.10 12.10 -6.71
CA CYS A 383 3.66 11.92 -6.66
C CYS A 383 3.20 11.18 -7.92
N ASN A 384 2.59 10.00 -7.77
CA ASN A 384 1.88 9.32 -8.85
C ASN A 384 0.43 9.80 -8.85
N MET A 385 0.09 10.63 -9.84
CA MET A 385 -1.25 11.17 -10.04
C MET A 385 -2.13 10.27 -10.91
N ASP A 386 -1.58 9.15 -11.42
CA ASP A 386 -2.24 8.25 -12.36
C ASP A 386 -2.76 8.96 -13.63
N ALA A 387 -3.78 8.40 -14.28
CA ALA A 387 -4.24 8.90 -15.57
C ALA A 387 -4.77 10.34 -15.53
N LEU A 388 -4.26 11.18 -16.42
CA LEU A 388 -4.74 12.56 -16.60
C LEU A 388 -6.25 12.61 -16.94
N SER A 389 -6.79 11.54 -17.53
CA SER A 389 -8.23 11.41 -17.85
C SER A 389 -9.13 11.38 -16.62
N LYS A 390 -8.62 11.02 -15.44
CA LYS A 390 -9.36 11.06 -14.17
C LYS A 390 -9.73 12.47 -13.71
N TYR A 391 -9.00 13.48 -14.19
CA TYR A 391 -9.10 14.86 -13.75
C TYR A 391 -9.97 15.68 -14.70
N PRO A 392 -10.75 16.66 -14.20
CA PRO A 392 -11.51 17.56 -15.06
C PRO A 392 -10.60 18.55 -15.80
N ASP A 393 -11.11 19.17 -16.87
CA ASP A 393 -10.39 20.20 -17.64
C ASP A 393 -10.16 21.48 -16.84
N ASP A 394 -11.10 21.85 -15.97
CA ASP A 394 -10.91 22.91 -14.98
C ASP A 394 -10.32 22.33 -13.69
N PRO A 395 -9.03 22.61 -13.37
CA PRO A 395 -8.37 22.07 -12.21
C PRO A 395 -8.92 22.57 -10.88
N ARG A 396 -9.77 23.61 -10.90
CA ARG A 396 -10.42 24.18 -9.71
C ARG A 396 -11.80 23.59 -9.47
N ARG A 397 -12.37 22.81 -10.40
CA ARG A 397 -13.66 22.15 -10.24
C ARG A 397 -13.56 21.03 -9.22
N ARG A 398 -14.47 20.97 -8.24
CA ARG A 398 -14.64 19.79 -7.37
C ARG A 398 -15.17 18.61 -8.17
N PHE A 399 -14.60 17.43 -8.00
CA PHE A 399 -14.99 16.24 -8.76
C PHE A 399 -14.79 14.93 -8.02
N HIS A 400 -13.84 14.87 -7.08
CA HIS A 400 -13.59 13.69 -6.27
C HIS A 400 -13.88 14.02 -4.81
N ARG A 401 -15.09 13.67 -4.34
CA ARG A 401 -15.60 14.09 -3.02
C ARG A 401 -15.52 15.62 -2.88
N GLU A 402 -14.81 16.13 -1.87
CA GLU A 402 -14.61 17.56 -1.66
C GLU A 402 -13.40 18.13 -2.42
N ASN A 403 -12.64 17.27 -3.13
CA ASN A 403 -11.37 17.65 -3.72
C ASN A 403 -11.47 18.22 -5.14
N THR A 404 -10.56 19.13 -5.46
CA THR A 404 -10.22 19.62 -6.79
C THR A 404 -8.92 18.92 -7.26
N THR A 405 -8.56 19.04 -8.54
CA THR A 405 -7.25 18.57 -9.03
C THR A 405 -6.09 19.19 -8.23
N LEU A 406 -6.17 20.49 -7.96
CA LEU A 406 -5.13 21.20 -7.21
C LEU A 406 -5.09 20.77 -5.73
N GLY A 407 -6.25 20.49 -5.13
CA GLY A 407 -6.33 19.94 -3.78
C GLY A 407 -5.68 18.57 -3.68
N ILE A 408 -5.86 17.68 -4.69
CA ILE A 408 -5.22 16.37 -4.72
C ILE A 408 -3.70 16.50 -4.91
N ILE A 409 -3.23 17.38 -5.81
CA ILE A 409 -1.78 17.64 -5.93
C ILE A 409 -1.22 18.17 -4.61
N GLY A 410 -1.93 19.10 -3.95
CA GLY A 410 -1.54 19.62 -2.63
C GLY A 410 -1.50 18.55 -1.55
N HIS A 411 -2.44 17.61 -1.58
CA HIS A 411 -2.47 16.46 -0.71
C HIS A 411 -1.23 15.57 -0.89
N GLU A 412 -0.96 15.15 -2.13
CA GLU A 412 0.17 14.26 -2.41
C GLU A 412 1.53 14.94 -2.15
N VAL A 413 1.72 16.18 -2.60
CA VAL A 413 2.94 16.95 -2.28
C VAL A 413 3.08 17.20 -0.77
N GLY A 414 1.95 17.38 -0.09
CA GLY A 414 1.90 17.55 1.38
C GLY A 414 2.43 16.37 2.16
N HIS A 415 2.26 15.15 1.67
CA HIS A 415 2.76 13.93 2.32
C HIS A 415 4.28 13.92 2.56
N ARG A 416 5.04 14.75 1.86
CA ARG A 416 6.46 14.99 2.18
C ARG A 416 6.67 15.45 3.64
N TRP A 417 5.66 16.07 4.26
CA TRP A 417 5.71 16.63 5.63
C TRP A 417 4.55 16.20 6.52
N LEU A 418 3.42 15.73 5.96
CA LEU A 418 2.11 15.55 6.60
C LEU A 418 1.61 14.10 6.45
N ALA A 419 0.74 13.62 7.28
CA ALA A 419 0.33 14.03 8.61
C ALA A 419 0.83 12.97 9.57
N PHE A 420 1.86 13.26 10.37
CA PHE A 420 2.53 12.26 11.22
C PHE A 420 2.69 12.76 12.66
N LEU A 421 2.15 13.94 12.97
CA LEU A 421 2.35 14.57 14.27
C LEU A 421 1.53 13.90 15.36
N LYS A 422 2.20 13.55 16.46
CA LYS A 422 1.63 13.11 17.72
C LYS A 422 1.74 14.25 18.74
N PHE A 423 0.96 14.21 19.78
CA PHE A 423 0.97 15.21 20.83
C PHE A 423 0.88 14.56 22.21
N ARG A 424 1.27 15.27 23.25
CA ARG A 424 1.10 14.86 24.63
C ARG A 424 -0.32 15.13 25.07
N ASP A 425 -1.04 14.06 25.46
CA ASP A 425 -2.41 14.17 25.96
C ASP A 425 -2.49 14.59 27.44
N GLU A 426 -3.70 14.64 27.97
CA GLU A 426 -3.99 15.00 29.36
C GLU A 426 -3.41 14.01 30.40
N ASN A 427 -3.05 12.79 30.00
CA ASN A 427 -2.40 11.78 30.82
C ASN A 427 -0.88 11.81 30.72
N ALA A 428 -0.32 12.81 30.04
CA ALA A 428 1.09 12.95 29.69
C ALA A 428 1.64 11.82 28.78
N GLU A 429 0.76 11.14 28.03
CA GLU A 429 1.11 10.11 27.07
C GLU A 429 1.13 10.65 25.63
N ALA A 430 1.86 9.97 24.75
CA ALA A 430 1.84 10.28 23.33
C ALA A 430 0.52 9.84 22.69
N SER A 431 -0.24 10.78 22.13
CA SER A 431 -1.54 10.56 21.50
C SER A 431 -1.48 10.73 19.99
N GLU A 432 -2.19 9.88 19.27
CA GLU A 432 -2.41 9.91 17.82
C GLU A 432 -3.81 10.40 17.44
N ALA A 433 -4.57 11.00 18.36
CA ALA A 433 -5.96 11.39 18.13
C ALA A 433 -6.14 12.43 17.01
N LEU A 434 -5.07 13.11 16.57
CA LEU A 434 -5.07 13.99 15.40
C LEU A 434 -4.99 13.20 14.08
N LEU A 435 -4.58 11.93 14.10
CA LEU A 435 -4.35 11.12 12.90
C LEU A 435 -5.60 10.31 12.54
N GLY A 436 -5.86 10.21 11.27
CA GLY A 436 -6.95 9.47 10.67
C GLY A 436 -6.46 8.30 9.82
N ARG A 437 -6.99 8.19 8.61
CA ARG A 437 -6.74 7.08 7.68
C ARG A 437 -5.25 6.85 7.48
N ASP A 438 -4.84 5.59 7.57
CA ASP A 438 -3.45 5.12 7.42
C ASP A 438 -2.46 5.81 8.37
N ARG A 439 -2.91 6.60 9.36
CA ARG A 439 -2.06 7.47 10.22
C ARG A 439 -1.10 8.38 9.42
N ALA A 440 -1.49 8.67 8.21
CA ALA A 440 -0.80 9.57 7.29
C ALA A 440 -1.72 10.69 6.79
N HIS A 441 -2.89 10.83 7.41
CA HIS A 441 -3.91 11.84 7.12
C HIS A 441 -4.43 12.42 8.43
N TRP A 442 -5.08 13.58 8.40
CA TRP A 442 -5.75 14.13 9.57
C TRP A 442 -7.03 13.38 9.88
N SER A 443 -7.33 13.25 11.17
CA SER A 443 -8.56 12.65 11.66
C SER A 443 -9.79 13.47 11.22
N PHE A 444 -10.88 12.76 10.85
CA PHE A 444 -12.16 13.43 10.54
C PHE A 444 -12.63 14.37 11.65
N PHE A 445 -12.34 14.07 12.91
CA PHE A 445 -12.75 14.81 14.09
C PHE A 445 -11.70 15.80 14.61
N PHE A 446 -10.67 16.07 13.85
CA PHE A 446 -9.66 17.09 14.12
C PHE A 446 -9.97 18.35 13.31
N ASP A 447 -10.07 19.50 14.01
CA ASP A 447 -10.19 20.82 13.38
C ASP A 447 -8.84 21.24 12.81
N SER A 448 -8.62 20.89 11.56
CA SER A 448 -7.39 21.14 10.81
C SER A 448 -7.48 22.37 9.90
N ASP A 449 -8.47 23.26 10.07
CA ASP A 449 -8.70 24.43 9.21
C ASP A 449 -8.80 24.03 7.72
N ALA A 450 -9.53 22.95 7.41
CA ALA A 450 -9.72 22.40 6.08
C ALA A 450 -8.39 22.04 5.36
N SER A 451 -7.46 21.41 6.06
CA SER A 451 -6.18 20.94 5.49
C SER A 451 -6.40 20.07 4.26
N VAL A 452 -5.55 20.22 3.24
CA VAL A 452 -5.53 19.33 2.05
C VAL A 452 -5.17 17.87 2.41
N SER A 453 -4.55 17.63 3.59
CA SER A 453 -4.24 16.29 4.09
C SER A 453 -5.45 15.60 4.74
N GLU A 454 -6.57 15.54 4.02
CA GLU A 454 -7.88 15.00 4.47
C GLU A 454 -8.46 15.69 5.72
N GLY A 455 -8.26 16.99 5.84
CA GLY A 455 -8.74 17.76 7.00
C GLY A 455 -10.09 18.44 6.82
N ASN A 456 -10.82 18.55 7.92
CA ASN A 456 -12.04 19.35 8.05
C ASN A 456 -11.78 20.67 8.77
N ASP A 457 -12.61 21.67 8.50
CA ASP A 457 -12.82 22.85 9.34
C ASP A 457 -14.08 22.58 10.17
N ILE A 458 -13.94 22.51 11.49
CA ILE A 458 -15.00 22.12 12.43
C ILE A 458 -15.47 23.34 13.22
N VAL A 459 -16.77 23.62 13.15
CA VAL A 459 -17.41 24.65 13.94
C VAL A 459 -17.88 24.07 15.28
N ASP A 460 -17.43 24.67 16.37
CA ASP A 460 -17.93 24.40 17.72
C ASP A 460 -19.14 25.32 18.01
N HIS A 461 -20.34 24.74 18.15
CA HIS A 461 -21.56 25.46 18.45
C HIS A 461 -21.79 25.65 19.96
N GLY A 462 -20.86 25.14 20.79
CA GLY A 462 -21.03 25.06 22.23
C GLY A 462 -21.89 23.87 22.68
N GLY A 463 -21.87 23.60 23.99
CA GLY A 463 -22.63 22.49 24.56
C GLY A 463 -22.27 21.11 24.05
N GLY A 464 -21.06 20.93 23.47
CA GLY A 464 -20.61 19.67 22.90
C GLY A 464 -21.21 19.34 21.52
N SER A 465 -21.67 20.33 20.76
CA SER A 465 -22.25 20.19 19.43
C SER A 465 -21.32 20.77 18.37
N PHE A 466 -21.10 20.01 17.27
CA PHE A 466 -20.13 20.35 16.23
C PHE A 466 -20.71 20.12 14.83
N SER A 467 -20.15 20.84 13.84
CA SER A 467 -20.40 20.57 12.43
C SER A 467 -19.18 20.87 11.56
N THR A 468 -19.02 20.15 10.44
CA THR A 468 -17.99 20.42 9.44
C THR A 468 -18.45 21.50 8.46
N ARG A 469 -17.62 22.53 8.24
CA ARG A 469 -17.93 23.71 7.39
C ARG A 469 -17.17 23.71 6.07
N ALA A 470 -15.92 23.29 6.08
CA ALA A 470 -15.05 23.24 4.91
C ALA A 470 -14.12 22.03 4.99
N ALA A 471 -13.52 21.65 3.87
CA ALA A 471 -12.62 20.48 3.77
C ALA A 471 -11.64 20.65 2.61
N GLY A 472 -10.39 20.20 2.79
CA GLY A 472 -9.41 20.01 1.74
C GLY A 472 -9.06 21.25 0.90
N GLN A 473 -8.89 22.43 1.51
CA GLN A 473 -8.76 23.69 0.78
C GLN A 473 -7.40 24.37 0.88
N ARG A 474 -6.64 24.13 1.93
CA ARG A 474 -5.41 24.85 2.25
C ARG A 474 -4.46 24.02 3.10
N TYR A 475 -3.28 24.55 3.38
CA TYR A 475 -2.44 24.07 4.47
C TYR A 475 -2.71 24.92 5.72
N SER A 476 -3.11 24.27 6.81
CA SER A 476 -3.32 24.93 8.10
C SER A 476 -2.02 25.53 8.65
N LEU A 477 -2.08 26.32 9.72
CA LEU A 477 -0.85 26.80 10.37
C LEU A 477 -0.05 25.67 11.01
N LEU A 478 -0.69 24.57 11.44
CA LEU A 478 0.00 23.37 11.90
C LEU A 478 0.71 22.65 10.73
N ASP A 479 0.05 22.54 9.57
CA ASP A 479 0.69 22.01 8.35
C ASP A 479 1.89 22.87 7.96
N GLN A 480 1.72 24.18 7.94
CA GLN A 480 2.77 25.13 7.58
C GLN A 480 3.94 25.11 8.56
N TYR A 481 3.70 24.81 9.86
CA TYR A 481 4.77 24.52 10.82
C TYR A 481 5.53 23.25 10.42
N ALA A 482 4.84 22.16 10.13
CA ALA A 482 5.46 20.93 9.68
C ALA A 482 6.26 21.13 8.37
N MET A 483 5.77 21.95 7.45
CA MET A 483 6.45 22.35 6.21
C MET A 483 7.63 23.31 6.44
N GLY A 484 7.78 23.91 7.64
CA GLY A 484 8.81 24.89 7.96
C GLY A 484 8.53 26.30 7.41
N LEU A 485 7.27 26.61 7.14
CA LEU A 485 6.85 27.91 6.62
C LEU A 485 6.50 28.91 7.71
N VAL A 486 6.18 28.44 8.92
CA VAL A 486 5.88 29.26 10.09
C VAL A 486 6.62 28.76 11.31
N ASP A 487 6.93 29.68 12.22
CA ASP A 487 7.50 29.37 13.54
C ASP A 487 6.41 28.83 14.48
N GLN A 488 6.82 28.03 15.49
CA GLN A 488 5.90 27.50 16.50
C GLN A 488 5.04 28.58 17.18
N THR A 489 5.56 29.78 17.36
CA THR A 489 4.82 30.91 17.98
C THR A 489 3.67 31.44 17.13
N GLN A 490 3.59 31.05 15.86
CA GLN A 490 2.55 31.43 14.93
C GLN A 490 1.42 30.41 14.85
N VAL A 491 1.58 29.22 15.46
CA VAL A 491 0.55 28.16 15.47
C VAL A 491 -0.37 28.40 16.67
N PRO A 492 -1.65 28.78 16.43
CA PRO A 492 -2.59 28.94 17.52
C PRO A 492 -2.97 27.58 18.12
N PRO A 493 -3.56 27.55 19.32
CA PRO A 493 -4.21 26.34 19.80
C PRO A 493 -5.25 25.83 18.79
N PHE A 494 -5.30 24.51 18.62
CA PHE A 494 -6.24 23.80 17.76
C PHE A 494 -6.96 22.74 18.59
N PHE A 495 -7.99 22.07 18.05
CA PHE A 495 -8.73 21.10 18.83
C PHE A 495 -9.12 19.86 18.03
N TYR A 496 -9.40 18.77 18.74
CA TYR A 496 -10.10 17.62 18.21
C TYR A 496 -11.33 17.31 19.09
N VAL A 497 -12.26 16.53 18.54
CA VAL A 497 -13.45 16.10 19.30
C VAL A 497 -13.26 14.66 19.73
N GLN A 498 -13.16 14.49 21.05
CA GLN A 498 -13.02 13.19 21.69
C GLN A 498 -14.40 12.55 21.90
N ASN A 499 -14.49 11.21 21.77
CA ASN A 499 -15.71 10.43 21.92
C ASN A 499 -16.87 10.99 21.07
N PRO A 500 -16.71 11.11 19.74
CA PRO A 500 -17.76 11.63 18.89
C PRO A 500 -18.96 10.69 18.84
N GLU A 501 -20.16 11.26 19.00
CA GLU A 501 -21.45 10.56 18.99
C GLU A 501 -22.45 11.28 18.09
N ASN A 502 -23.60 10.66 17.81
CA ASN A 502 -24.70 11.22 17.03
C ASN A 502 -24.24 11.77 15.66
N ILE A 503 -23.34 11.04 15.01
CA ILE A 503 -22.67 11.48 13.78
C ILE A 503 -23.60 11.27 12.57
N VAL A 504 -23.94 12.35 11.88
CA VAL A 504 -24.87 12.33 10.73
C VAL A 504 -24.28 13.08 9.53
N PRO A 505 -24.07 12.40 8.39
CA PRO A 505 -24.05 10.94 8.20
C PRO A 505 -22.91 10.26 8.98
N PRO A 506 -23.00 8.94 9.23
CA PRO A 506 -21.99 8.21 10.02
C PRO A 506 -20.57 8.38 9.49
N LYS A 507 -19.62 8.61 10.39
CA LYS A 507 -18.19 8.78 10.12
C LYS A 507 -17.36 8.18 11.26
N THR A 508 -16.12 7.82 10.93
CA THR A 508 -15.06 7.43 11.85
C THR A 508 -13.90 8.42 11.76
N ALA A 509 -12.90 8.31 12.62
CA ALA A 509 -11.67 9.09 12.53
C ALA A 509 -10.97 8.93 11.17
N GLU A 510 -11.10 7.77 10.54
CA GLU A 510 -10.46 7.40 9.27
C GLU A 510 -11.31 7.76 8.03
N SER A 511 -12.49 8.33 8.24
CA SER A 511 -13.34 8.77 7.13
C SER A 511 -12.74 9.95 6.40
N SER A 512 -12.85 9.94 5.06
CA SER A 512 -12.49 11.10 4.25
C SER A 512 -13.32 12.33 4.64
N PRO A 513 -12.75 13.54 4.53
CA PRO A 513 -13.43 14.78 4.92
C PRO A 513 -14.73 14.99 4.13
N GLN A 514 -15.71 15.60 4.79
CA GLN A 514 -17.01 15.91 4.21
C GLN A 514 -17.64 17.11 4.90
N VAL A 515 -18.15 18.04 4.11
CA VAL A 515 -18.89 19.23 4.59
C VAL A 515 -20.32 18.86 5.00
N GLY A 516 -20.83 19.52 6.04
CA GLY A 516 -22.22 19.39 6.49
C GLY A 516 -22.49 18.17 7.39
N VAL A 517 -21.46 17.55 7.94
CA VAL A 517 -21.60 16.49 8.94
C VAL A 517 -21.79 17.12 10.32
N THR A 518 -22.79 16.66 11.08
CA THR A 518 -23.06 17.11 12.45
C THR A 518 -22.78 15.98 13.43
N PHE A 519 -22.28 16.31 14.61
CA PHE A 519 -21.97 15.34 15.66
C PHE A 519 -21.89 16.00 17.03
N THR A 520 -21.90 15.20 18.08
CA THR A 520 -21.67 15.62 19.47
C THR A 520 -20.38 14.98 19.99
N GLY A 521 -19.78 15.55 21.04
CA GLY A 521 -18.59 15.01 21.66
C GLY A 521 -17.95 15.98 22.64
N THR A 522 -16.74 15.67 23.07
CA THR A 522 -15.97 16.50 23.99
C THR A 522 -14.83 17.20 23.24
N ARG A 523 -14.84 18.53 23.24
CA ARG A 523 -13.75 19.34 22.71
C ARG A 523 -12.48 19.14 23.56
N ARG A 524 -11.35 18.91 22.90
CA ARG A 524 -10.01 18.84 23.49
C ARG A 524 -9.09 19.79 22.76
N ASP A 525 -8.64 20.82 23.45
CA ASP A 525 -7.69 21.77 22.92
C ASP A 525 -6.26 21.20 23.04
N VAL A 526 -5.46 21.43 22.02
CA VAL A 526 -4.05 21.00 21.88
C VAL A 526 -3.23 22.21 21.46
N THR A 527 -2.03 22.31 21.98
CA THR A 527 -1.08 23.36 21.64
C THR A 527 0.11 22.80 20.87
N ILE A 528 0.83 23.66 20.17
CA ILE A 528 2.07 23.26 19.51
C ILE A 528 3.11 22.76 20.51
N ASP A 529 3.09 23.24 21.75
CA ASP A 529 4.00 22.78 22.81
C ASP A 529 3.73 21.33 23.20
N ASP A 530 2.46 20.86 23.12
CA ASP A 530 2.11 19.47 23.35
C ASP A 530 2.63 18.57 22.23
N VAL A 531 2.64 19.05 20.99
CA VAL A 531 3.27 18.36 19.85
C VAL A 531 4.79 18.28 20.05
N ILE A 532 5.44 19.39 20.36
CA ILE A 532 6.89 19.47 20.58
C ILE A 532 7.33 18.61 21.76
N ALA A 533 6.50 18.48 22.79
CA ALA A 533 6.80 17.63 23.96
C ALA A 533 6.96 16.14 23.59
N VAL A 534 6.30 15.68 22.51
CA VAL A 534 6.39 14.29 22.03
C VAL A 534 7.37 14.15 20.87
N MET A 535 7.30 15.08 19.91
CA MET A 535 8.04 14.98 18.65
C MET A 535 9.42 15.64 18.68
N GLY A 536 9.67 16.49 19.67
CA GLY A 536 10.76 17.45 19.63
C GLY A 536 10.46 18.65 18.71
N PRO A 537 11.26 19.72 18.77
CA PRO A 537 11.11 20.86 17.88
C PRO A 537 11.46 20.46 16.44
N ARG A 538 10.77 21.07 15.49
CA ARG A 538 11.09 20.89 14.08
C ARG A 538 12.47 21.47 13.76
N THR A 539 13.30 20.68 13.11
CA THR A 539 14.64 21.10 12.65
C THR A 539 14.82 20.64 11.18
N PRO A 540 15.24 21.52 10.23
CA PRO A 540 15.61 22.94 10.44
C PRO A 540 14.41 23.81 10.85
N SER A 541 14.66 24.95 11.50
CA SER A 541 13.63 25.92 11.92
C SER A 541 12.97 26.59 10.71
N ALA A 542 11.87 27.30 10.94
CA ALA A 542 11.20 28.06 9.87
C ALA A 542 12.10 29.15 9.24
N ALA A 543 13.07 29.67 10.00
CA ALA A 543 14.04 30.65 9.50
C ALA A 543 15.06 30.03 8.54
N ASP A 544 15.38 28.75 8.74
CA ASP A 544 16.41 28.01 8.01
C ASP A 544 15.83 27.09 6.92
N SER A 545 14.50 26.98 6.84
CA SER A 545 13.79 26.11 5.89
C SER A 545 13.61 26.77 4.54
N PRO A 546 13.67 26.01 3.43
CA PRO A 546 13.38 26.53 2.10
C PRO A 546 11.92 26.98 1.99
N ARG A 547 11.70 28.00 1.17
CA ARG A 547 10.37 28.54 0.85
C ARG A 547 10.05 28.45 -0.65
N GLU A 548 11.02 28.08 -1.44
CA GLU A 548 10.90 27.89 -2.88
C GLU A 548 11.30 26.46 -3.22
N PHE A 549 10.42 25.77 -3.95
CA PHE A 549 10.58 24.38 -4.35
C PHE A 549 10.48 24.26 -5.86
N ARG A 550 11.43 23.55 -6.46
CA ARG A 550 11.36 23.20 -7.89
C ARG A 550 10.59 21.91 -8.07
N GLN A 551 9.57 21.94 -8.92
CA GLN A 551 8.66 20.81 -9.13
C GLN A 551 8.47 20.57 -10.63
N ALA A 552 8.80 19.38 -11.13
CA ALA A 552 8.55 19.05 -12.52
C ALA A 552 7.22 18.30 -12.68
N PHE A 553 6.49 18.65 -13.76
CA PHE A 553 5.34 17.92 -14.22
C PHE A 553 5.77 16.94 -15.30
N VAL A 554 5.55 15.67 -15.08
CA VAL A 554 5.97 14.57 -15.94
C VAL A 554 4.74 13.87 -16.50
N TYR A 555 4.75 13.60 -17.81
CA TYR A 555 3.70 12.86 -18.49
C TYR A 555 4.27 11.57 -19.09
N VAL A 556 3.84 10.43 -18.54
CA VAL A 556 4.28 9.11 -19.00
C VAL A 556 3.28 8.59 -20.02
N VAL A 557 3.78 8.27 -21.21
CA VAL A 557 2.99 7.78 -22.35
C VAL A 557 3.22 6.30 -22.55
N ALA A 558 2.14 5.52 -22.63
CA ALA A 558 2.17 4.08 -22.77
C ALA A 558 2.90 3.61 -24.06
N PRO A 559 3.40 2.36 -24.07
CA PRO A 559 4.16 1.84 -25.20
C PRO A 559 3.42 1.94 -26.54
N GLY A 560 4.12 2.43 -27.55
CA GLY A 560 3.59 2.55 -28.92
C GLY A 560 2.60 3.70 -29.15
N ARG A 561 2.36 4.54 -28.13
CA ARG A 561 1.56 5.77 -28.25
C ARG A 561 2.42 7.01 -28.44
N THR A 562 1.78 8.07 -28.87
CA THR A 562 2.35 9.43 -28.90
C THR A 562 1.60 10.31 -27.93
N ALA A 563 2.26 11.27 -27.30
CA ALA A 563 1.61 12.24 -26.43
C ALA A 563 0.53 13.02 -27.18
N ASP A 564 -0.69 13.01 -26.66
CA ASP A 564 -1.80 13.79 -27.21
C ASP A 564 -1.57 15.28 -26.91
N PRO A 565 -1.50 16.17 -27.91
CA PRO A 565 -1.34 17.61 -27.70
C PRO A 565 -2.44 18.21 -26.79
N VAL A 566 -3.67 17.69 -26.85
CA VAL A 566 -4.78 18.16 -25.98
C VAL A 566 -4.53 17.78 -24.53
N ALA A 567 -4.00 16.58 -24.27
CA ALA A 567 -3.61 16.14 -22.94
C ALA A 567 -2.45 16.99 -22.39
N ILE A 568 -1.44 17.28 -23.22
CA ILE A 568 -0.32 18.17 -22.84
C ILE A 568 -0.82 19.56 -22.47
N GLU A 569 -1.69 20.16 -23.29
CA GLU A 569 -2.27 21.47 -23.00
C GLU A 569 -3.08 21.47 -21.72
N LYS A 570 -3.84 20.40 -21.45
CA LYS A 570 -4.56 20.23 -20.18
C LYS A 570 -3.61 20.15 -18.99
N LEU A 571 -2.54 19.36 -19.11
CA LEU A 571 -1.56 19.22 -18.04
C LEU A 571 -0.81 20.52 -17.76
N ASP A 572 -0.48 21.29 -18.82
CA ASP A 572 0.14 22.60 -18.66
C ASP A 572 -0.79 23.61 -17.96
N ARG A 573 -2.10 23.60 -18.26
CA ARG A 573 -3.08 24.39 -17.50
C ARG A 573 -3.13 24.01 -16.02
N ILE A 574 -3.05 22.70 -15.70
CA ILE A 574 -2.97 22.22 -14.31
C ILE A 574 -1.69 22.74 -13.64
N ARG A 575 -0.53 22.59 -14.31
CA ARG A 575 0.77 23.08 -13.83
C ARG A 575 0.75 24.58 -13.51
N MET A 576 0.25 25.39 -14.43
CA MET A 576 0.15 26.85 -14.23
C MET A 576 -0.80 27.23 -13.07
N ALA A 577 -1.89 26.46 -12.90
CA ALA A 577 -2.83 26.68 -11.81
C ALA A 577 -2.27 26.22 -10.45
N TRP A 578 -1.38 25.24 -10.45
CA TRP A 578 -0.74 24.70 -9.25
C TRP A 578 0.15 25.73 -8.56
N ASP A 579 0.99 26.47 -9.27
CA ASP A 579 1.81 27.54 -8.70
C ASP A 579 0.97 28.54 -7.90
N GLN A 580 -0.14 28.99 -8.49
CA GLN A 580 -1.08 29.92 -7.84
C GLN A 580 -1.74 29.29 -6.61
N PHE A 581 -2.14 28.01 -6.69
CA PHE A 581 -2.77 27.31 -5.58
C PHE A 581 -1.78 27.12 -4.42
N ALA A 582 -0.57 26.63 -4.67
CA ALA A 582 0.45 26.40 -3.66
C ALA A 582 0.75 27.67 -2.86
N SER A 583 0.88 28.82 -3.56
CA SER A 583 1.05 30.12 -2.93
C SER A 583 -0.18 30.50 -2.08
N ALA A 584 -1.38 30.40 -2.64
CA ALA A 584 -2.61 30.78 -1.93
C ALA A 584 -2.89 29.87 -0.72
N ALA A 585 -2.70 28.56 -0.87
CA ALA A 585 -2.94 27.56 0.17
C ALA A 585 -1.96 27.67 1.36
N THR A 586 -0.85 28.38 1.20
CA THR A 586 0.17 28.64 2.23
C THR A 586 0.26 30.11 2.63
N ASP A 587 -0.77 30.90 2.37
CA ASP A 587 -0.80 32.36 2.65
C ASP A 587 0.42 33.09 2.05
N SER A 588 0.81 32.72 0.84
CA SER A 588 1.96 33.23 0.08
C SER A 588 3.33 32.96 0.73
N ARG A 589 3.43 31.97 1.63
CA ARG A 589 4.68 31.60 2.29
C ARG A 589 5.51 30.59 1.48
N MET A 590 4.86 29.76 0.64
CA MET A 590 5.52 28.82 -0.26
C MET A 590 5.43 29.32 -1.70
N ARG A 591 6.53 29.13 -2.45
CA ARG A 591 6.60 29.35 -3.90
C ARG A 591 7.03 28.05 -4.57
N VAL A 592 6.47 27.79 -5.74
CA VAL A 592 6.90 26.66 -6.59
C VAL A 592 7.39 27.19 -7.93
N ASP A 593 8.51 26.67 -8.40
CA ASP A 593 8.99 26.90 -9.76
C ASP A 593 8.80 25.59 -10.54
N THR A 594 7.88 25.62 -11.52
CA THR A 594 7.50 24.46 -12.32
C THR A 594 8.12 24.47 -13.72
N ARG A 595 9.11 25.32 -13.97
CA ARG A 595 9.82 25.37 -15.27
C ARG A 595 10.84 24.25 -15.36
N LEU A 596 10.89 23.59 -16.51
CA LEU A 596 11.90 22.55 -16.79
C LEU A 596 13.28 23.17 -17.03
N ASN A 597 13.33 24.27 -17.77
CA ASN A 597 14.56 24.99 -18.10
C ASN A 597 14.56 26.37 -17.42
N ARG A 598 15.73 26.82 -16.94
CA ARG A 598 15.94 28.17 -16.41
C ARG A 598 16.53 29.09 -17.48
#